data_735591c4753d2970ab0762df9094d871
#
_entry.id   735591c4753d2970ab0762df9094d871
#
_cell.length_a   1.000
_cell.length_b   1.000
_cell.length_c   1.000
_cell.angle_alpha   90.00
_cell.angle_beta   90.00
_cell.angle_gamma   90.00
#
_symmetry.space_group_name_H-M   'P 1'
#
loop_
_entity.id
_entity.type
_entity.pdbx_description
1 polymer ?
#
loop_
_entity_poly.entity_id
_entity_poly.type
_entity_poly.pdbx_seq_one_letter_code
_entity_poly.pdbx_strand_id
1 'polypeptide(L)'
;MAVWAGHLAPMSAGLLLALALLTGAAQAGNQKEEALSDSVRLALANAIADARPPKPSFRTEAARARYQAWFDEMSRRLTKRLPDLQTRTEFLETTWYEATRAGLDPGLVLGLIQVESAYRKYAISIAGARGYMQVMPFWTKAIGDGDRRRLFHMQTNLRYGCSILRLYIDMERGDLYLALGRYNGSRGKPQYPNAVLAAWKKWEFHPAG
;
A
#
# COMPACT_ATOMS: atom_id res chain seq x y z
N MET A 1 -64.45 52.10 2.47
CA MET A 1 -63.08 52.07 1.92
C MET A 1 -62.18 51.49 2.97
N ALA A 2 -61.82 50.20 2.88
CA ALA A 2 -60.97 49.49 3.82
C ALA A 2 -59.64 49.10 3.09
N VAL A 3 -58.56 49.67 3.58
CA VAL A 3 -57.19 49.38 3.02
C VAL A 3 -56.63 48.22 3.79
N TRP A 4 -56.34 47.14 3.09
CA TRP A 4 -55.67 45.97 3.62
C TRP A 4 -54.14 46.17 3.57
N ALA A 5 -53.49 46.21 4.75
CA ALA A 5 -52.02 46.19 4.87
C ALA A 5 -51.56 44.75 4.98
N GLY A 6 -50.85 44.26 3.94
CA GLY A 6 -50.28 42.98 3.94
C GLY A 6 -48.95 42.95 4.74
N HIS A 7 -48.84 42.07 5.74
CA HIS A 7 -47.60 41.78 6.47
C HIS A 7 -46.78 40.80 5.69
N LEU A 8 -45.64 41.23 5.18
CA LEU A 8 -44.58 40.37 4.67
C LEU A 8 -43.72 39.89 5.84
N ALA A 9 -43.77 38.61 6.11
CA ALA A 9 -42.84 37.94 7.04
C ALA A 9 -41.46 37.78 6.41
N PRO A 10 -40.38 37.97 7.16
CA PRO A 10 -39.01 37.75 6.62
C PRO A 10 -38.72 36.26 6.48
N MET A 11 -38.37 35.85 5.27
CA MET A 11 -37.77 34.53 4.99
C MET A 11 -36.40 34.48 5.61
N SER A 12 -36.26 33.67 6.65
CA SER A 12 -34.96 33.30 7.23
C SER A 12 -34.19 32.43 6.22
N ALA A 13 -33.16 33.02 5.63
CA ALA A 13 -32.18 32.30 4.81
C ALA A 13 -31.38 31.36 5.71
N GLY A 14 -31.75 30.09 5.72
CA GLY A 14 -30.96 29.00 6.32
C GLY A 14 -29.65 28.83 5.57
N LEU A 15 -28.54 29.26 6.18
CA LEU A 15 -27.19 29.06 5.69
C LEU A 15 -26.83 27.58 5.86
N LEU A 16 -27.00 26.78 4.80
CA LEU A 16 -26.49 25.42 4.71
C LEU A 16 -24.96 25.48 4.59
N LEU A 17 -24.30 25.36 5.73
CA LEU A 17 -22.86 25.18 5.79
C LEU A 17 -22.54 23.77 5.31
N ALA A 18 -22.30 23.61 4.00
CA ALA A 18 -21.76 22.39 3.43
C ALA A 18 -20.32 22.20 3.93
N LEU A 19 -20.17 21.40 4.98
CA LEU A 19 -18.86 20.95 5.47
C LEU A 19 -18.28 19.99 4.42
N ALA A 20 -17.55 20.53 3.44
CA ALA A 20 -16.74 19.76 2.51
C ALA A 20 -15.63 19.08 3.32
N LEU A 21 -15.87 17.83 3.69
CA LEU A 21 -14.82 16.91 4.13
C LEU A 21 -13.88 16.73 2.93
N LEU A 22 -12.87 17.60 2.82
CA LEU A 22 -11.69 17.39 2.01
C LEU A 22 -10.93 16.19 2.60
N THR A 23 -11.40 14.98 2.32
CA THR A 23 -10.56 13.80 2.39
C THR A 23 -9.54 13.97 1.29
N GLY A 24 -8.40 14.59 1.63
CA GLY A 24 -7.25 14.60 0.78
C GLY A 24 -6.87 13.14 0.49
N ALA A 25 -7.35 12.62 -0.63
CA ALA A 25 -6.89 11.35 -1.14
C ALA A 25 -5.37 11.49 -1.26
N ALA A 26 -4.62 10.76 -0.45
CA ALA A 26 -3.19 10.63 -0.63
C ALA A 26 -3.02 10.19 -2.08
N GLN A 27 -2.37 11.03 -2.90
CA GLN A 27 -2.12 10.70 -4.30
C GLN A 27 -1.15 9.52 -4.29
N ALA A 28 -1.68 8.32 -4.46
CA ALA A 28 -0.92 7.10 -4.54
C ALA A 28 -0.10 7.09 -5.84
N GLY A 29 1.17 6.63 -5.75
CA GLY A 29 1.95 6.25 -6.92
C GLY A 29 2.57 7.40 -7.72
N ASN A 30 3.29 8.31 -7.07
CA ASN A 30 4.09 9.37 -7.72
C ASN A 30 5.61 9.11 -7.58
N GLN A 31 6.02 7.84 -7.52
CA GLN A 31 7.44 7.47 -7.47
C GLN A 31 8.21 8.16 -8.62
N LYS A 32 9.37 8.74 -8.28
CA LYS A 32 10.25 9.36 -9.28
C LYS A 32 11.29 8.35 -9.73
N GLU A 33 11.60 8.36 -11.03
CA GLU A 33 12.72 7.60 -11.54
C GLU A 33 14.02 8.26 -11.06
N GLU A 34 14.86 7.46 -10.40
CA GLU A 34 16.16 7.87 -9.89
C GLU A 34 17.25 6.99 -10.52
N ALA A 35 18.43 7.57 -10.76
CA ALA A 35 19.56 6.82 -11.27
C ALA A 35 20.01 5.81 -10.20
N LEU A 36 20.06 4.54 -10.56
CA LEU A 36 20.58 3.46 -9.72
C LEU A 36 22.01 3.14 -10.16
N SER A 37 22.90 2.85 -9.19
CA SER A 37 24.18 2.24 -9.53
C SER A 37 23.97 0.86 -10.15
N ASP A 38 24.91 0.40 -10.97
CA ASP A 38 24.77 -0.88 -11.67
C ASP A 38 24.67 -2.06 -10.70
N SER A 39 25.38 -2.01 -9.57
CA SER A 39 25.31 -3.04 -8.53
C SER A 39 23.93 -3.12 -7.87
N VAL A 40 23.32 -1.99 -7.55
CA VAL A 40 21.97 -1.90 -6.98
C VAL A 40 20.94 -2.37 -8.01
N ARG A 41 21.07 -1.95 -9.26
CA ARG A 41 20.19 -2.40 -10.34
C ARG A 41 20.24 -3.91 -10.52
N LEU A 42 21.43 -4.49 -10.55
CA LEU A 42 21.61 -5.94 -10.70
C LEU A 42 21.00 -6.69 -9.50
N ALA A 43 21.23 -6.24 -8.28
CA ALA A 43 20.67 -6.86 -7.08
C ALA A 43 19.13 -6.87 -7.10
N LEU A 44 18.53 -5.74 -7.47
CA LEU A 44 17.08 -5.61 -7.61
C LEU A 44 16.54 -6.48 -8.76
N ALA A 45 17.22 -6.50 -9.92
CA ALA A 45 16.81 -7.32 -11.05
C ALA A 45 16.83 -8.83 -10.69
N ASN A 46 17.85 -9.29 -9.98
CA ASN A 46 17.90 -10.67 -9.48
C ASN A 46 16.76 -10.96 -8.49
N ALA A 47 16.44 -10.02 -7.61
CA ALA A 47 15.32 -10.16 -6.69
C ALA A 47 13.98 -10.25 -7.42
N ILE A 48 13.80 -9.49 -8.51
CA ILE A 48 12.58 -9.50 -9.33
C ILE A 48 12.48 -10.77 -10.18
N ALA A 49 13.59 -11.24 -10.73
CA ALA A 49 13.63 -12.44 -11.60
C ALA A 49 13.32 -13.75 -10.87
N ASP A 50 13.39 -13.78 -9.54
CA ASP A 50 13.09 -14.97 -8.75
C ASP A 50 11.63 -15.40 -8.92
N ALA A 51 11.40 -16.46 -9.68
CA ALA A 51 10.07 -16.98 -10.02
C ALA A 51 9.53 -18.01 -9.02
N ARG A 52 10.20 -18.21 -7.87
CA ARG A 52 9.75 -19.20 -6.86
C ARG A 52 8.33 -18.85 -6.38
N PRO A 53 7.47 -19.87 -6.20
CA PRO A 53 6.14 -19.66 -5.64
C PRO A 53 6.22 -19.00 -4.24
N PRO A 54 5.31 -18.09 -3.91
CA PRO A 54 5.33 -17.37 -2.63
C PRO A 54 4.79 -18.24 -1.48
N LYS A 55 5.43 -19.40 -1.27
CA LYS A 55 5.04 -20.31 -0.18
C LYS A 55 5.87 -20.04 1.06
N PRO A 56 5.27 -19.64 2.18
CA PRO A 56 5.96 -19.50 3.45
C PRO A 56 6.62 -20.81 3.87
N SER A 57 7.87 -20.74 4.30
CA SER A 57 8.62 -21.88 4.83
C SER A 57 9.16 -21.55 6.21
N PHE A 58 9.19 -22.54 7.10
CA PHE A 58 9.53 -22.32 8.51
C PHE A 58 10.57 -23.31 8.98
N ARG A 59 11.57 -22.83 9.73
CA ARG A 59 12.63 -23.68 10.30
C ARG A 59 12.21 -24.31 11.63
N THR A 60 11.21 -23.75 12.32
CA THR A 60 10.75 -24.22 13.62
C THR A 60 9.24 -24.24 13.67
N GLU A 61 8.68 -25.10 14.53
CA GLU A 61 7.24 -25.16 14.77
C GLU A 61 6.71 -23.86 15.39
N ALA A 62 7.48 -23.23 16.26
CA ALA A 62 7.12 -21.93 16.84
C ALA A 62 6.98 -20.83 15.74
N ALA A 63 7.86 -20.81 14.74
CA ALA A 63 7.75 -19.89 13.61
C ALA A 63 6.51 -20.18 12.76
N ARG A 64 6.19 -21.46 12.54
CA ARG A 64 4.98 -21.89 11.85
C ARG A 64 3.72 -21.45 12.61
N ALA A 65 3.66 -21.72 13.91
CA ALA A 65 2.54 -21.33 14.75
C ALA A 65 2.30 -19.82 14.76
N ARG A 66 3.38 -19.03 14.85
CA ARG A 66 3.30 -17.56 14.78
C ARG A 66 2.73 -17.09 13.43
N TYR A 67 3.20 -17.67 12.32
CA TYR A 67 2.66 -17.38 11.00
C TYR A 67 1.17 -17.73 10.93
N GLN A 68 0.78 -18.93 11.40
CA GLN A 68 -0.62 -19.35 11.35
C GLN A 68 -1.52 -18.40 12.15
N ALA A 69 -1.12 -18.02 13.36
CA ALA A 69 -1.87 -17.06 14.18
C ALA A 69 -1.98 -15.68 13.49
N TRP A 70 -0.90 -15.21 12.87
CA TRP A 70 -0.91 -14.00 12.06
C TRP A 70 -1.87 -14.13 10.87
N PHE A 71 -1.78 -15.24 10.13
CA PHE A 71 -2.60 -15.50 8.95
C PHE A 71 -4.10 -15.50 9.29
N ASP A 72 -4.49 -16.21 10.33
CA ASP A 72 -5.90 -16.32 10.76
C ASP A 72 -6.45 -14.95 11.15
N GLU A 73 -5.70 -14.16 11.92
CA GLU A 73 -6.12 -12.82 12.32
C GLU A 73 -6.19 -11.85 11.12
N MET A 74 -5.19 -11.85 10.23
CA MET A 74 -5.21 -10.98 9.05
C MET A 74 -6.30 -11.40 8.06
N SER A 75 -6.55 -12.71 7.91
CA SER A 75 -7.65 -13.22 7.09
C SER A 75 -9.01 -12.72 7.60
N ARG A 76 -9.21 -12.77 8.92
CA ARG A 76 -10.42 -12.25 9.56
C ARG A 76 -10.59 -10.74 9.31
N ARG A 77 -9.52 -9.94 9.50
CA ARG A 77 -9.56 -8.48 9.28
C ARG A 77 -9.81 -8.09 7.81
N LEU A 78 -9.33 -8.91 6.87
CA LEU A 78 -9.46 -8.65 5.44
C LEU A 78 -10.77 -9.14 4.81
N THR A 79 -11.61 -9.88 5.51
CA THR A 79 -12.82 -10.51 4.95
C THR A 79 -13.72 -9.54 4.18
N LYS A 80 -13.89 -8.29 4.67
CA LYS A 80 -14.72 -7.29 3.98
C LYS A 80 -14.07 -6.71 2.71
N ARG A 81 -12.74 -6.71 2.61
CA ARG A 81 -11.98 -6.14 1.49
C ARG A 81 -11.64 -7.17 0.43
N LEU A 82 -11.36 -8.39 0.86
CA LEU A 82 -11.08 -9.55 0.03
C LEU A 82 -12.03 -10.69 0.45
N PRO A 83 -13.29 -10.65 0.03
CA PRO A 83 -14.31 -11.61 0.51
C PRO A 83 -14.04 -13.04 0.01
N ASP A 84 -13.48 -13.20 -1.19
CA ASP A 84 -13.11 -14.51 -1.70
C ASP A 84 -11.96 -15.12 -0.90
N LEU A 85 -12.22 -16.30 -0.31
CA LEU A 85 -11.26 -16.97 0.58
C LEU A 85 -9.98 -17.37 -0.15
N GLN A 86 -10.10 -17.87 -1.38
CA GLN A 86 -8.94 -18.30 -2.16
C GLN A 86 -8.03 -17.12 -2.48
N THR A 87 -8.59 -16.03 -3.00
CA THR A 87 -7.85 -14.78 -3.27
C THR A 87 -7.22 -14.22 -2.01
N ARG A 88 -7.93 -14.24 -0.87
CA ARG A 88 -7.43 -13.73 0.40
C ARG A 88 -6.28 -14.59 0.93
N THR A 89 -6.37 -15.90 0.79
CA THR A 89 -5.30 -16.84 1.16
C THR A 89 -4.05 -16.58 0.34
N GLU A 90 -4.17 -16.58 -0.99
CA GLU A 90 -3.07 -16.29 -1.90
C GLU A 90 -2.43 -14.92 -1.62
N PHE A 91 -3.26 -13.91 -1.36
CA PHE A 91 -2.80 -12.57 -1.04
C PHE A 91 -1.97 -12.51 0.26
N LEU A 92 -2.44 -13.17 1.32
CA LEU A 92 -1.74 -13.18 2.61
C LEU A 92 -0.45 -14.00 2.57
N GLU A 93 -0.46 -15.16 1.93
CA GLU A 93 0.74 -15.97 1.71
C GLU A 93 1.80 -15.18 0.92
N THR A 94 1.37 -14.53 -0.17
CA THR A 94 2.26 -13.71 -0.99
C THR A 94 2.79 -12.50 -0.22
N THR A 95 1.93 -11.82 0.54
CA THR A 95 2.32 -10.67 1.36
C THR A 95 3.36 -11.07 2.40
N TRP A 96 3.11 -12.13 3.15
CA TRP A 96 4.07 -12.65 4.13
C TRP A 96 5.41 -12.99 3.47
N TYR A 97 5.36 -13.76 2.38
CA TYR A 97 6.56 -14.21 1.67
C TYR A 97 7.39 -13.03 1.15
N GLU A 98 6.80 -12.11 0.41
CA GLU A 98 7.52 -11.00 -0.21
C GLU A 98 7.99 -9.95 0.83
N ALA A 99 7.19 -9.71 1.87
CA ALA A 99 7.61 -8.84 2.98
C ALA A 99 8.82 -9.42 3.72
N THR A 100 8.73 -10.67 4.19
CA THR A 100 9.81 -11.30 4.95
C THR A 100 11.07 -11.47 4.10
N ARG A 101 10.94 -11.78 2.81
CA ARG A 101 12.05 -11.84 1.87
C ARG A 101 12.77 -10.49 1.72
N ALA A 102 12.04 -9.40 1.75
CA ALA A 102 12.59 -8.05 1.69
C ALA A 102 13.01 -7.49 3.07
N GLY A 103 12.91 -8.29 4.15
CA GLY A 103 13.20 -7.81 5.51
C GLY A 103 12.24 -6.74 6.00
N LEU A 104 10.97 -6.79 5.57
CA LEU A 104 9.90 -5.88 5.96
C LEU A 104 8.92 -6.57 6.91
N ASP A 105 8.27 -5.78 7.77
CA ASP A 105 7.12 -6.23 8.55
C ASP A 105 5.91 -6.45 7.64
N PRO A 106 5.25 -7.64 7.65
CA PRO A 106 4.06 -7.89 6.84
C PRO A 106 2.89 -6.94 7.14
N GLY A 107 2.75 -6.47 8.38
CA GLY A 107 1.74 -5.48 8.76
C GLY A 107 2.02 -4.11 8.13
N LEU A 108 3.29 -3.70 8.03
CA LEU A 108 3.70 -2.50 7.31
C LEU A 108 3.28 -2.59 5.83
N VAL A 109 3.54 -3.73 5.19
CA VAL A 109 3.15 -3.95 3.78
C VAL A 109 1.63 -3.91 3.62
N LEU A 110 0.87 -4.52 4.54
CA LEU A 110 -0.60 -4.41 4.54
C LEU A 110 -1.07 -2.97 4.70
N GLY A 111 -0.46 -2.20 5.61
CA GLY A 111 -0.76 -0.78 5.82
C GLY A 111 -0.50 0.06 4.58
N LEU A 112 0.63 -0.17 3.90
CA LEU A 112 0.98 0.49 2.65
C LEU A 112 -0.03 0.15 1.55
N ILE A 113 -0.37 -1.12 1.34
CA ILE A 113 -1.36 -1.56 0.35
C ILE A 113 -2.74 -0.93 0.63
N GLN A 114 -3.11 -0.78 1.90
CA GLN A 114 -4.35 -0.09 2.26
C GLN A 114 -4.39 1.34 1.76
N VAL A 115 -3.29 2.08 1.90
CA VAL A 115 -3.17 3.47 1.47
C VAL A 115 -3.09 3.58 -0.05
N GLU A 116 -2.30 2.70 -0.70
CA GLU A 116 -2.04 2.74 -2.13
C GLU A 116 -3.24 2.36 -2.99
N SER A 117 -3.90 1.28 -2.66
CA SER A 117 -4.94 0.71 -3.52
C SER A 117 -6.24 0.35 -2.83
N ALA A 118 -6.30 0.42 -1.49
CA ALA A 118 -7.37 -0.17 -0.70
C ALA A 118 -7.61 -1.66 -1.06
N TYR A 119 -6.52 -2.40 -1.31
CA TYR A 119 -6.50 -3.83 -1.71
C TYR A 119 -7.09 -4.12 -3.10
N ARG A 120 -7.15 -3.13 -3.99
CA ARG A 120 -7.66 -3.33 -5.36
C ARG A 120 -6.55 -3.79 -6.29
N LYS A 121 -6.67 -5.03 -6.78
CA LYS A 121 -5.69 -5.67 -7.67
C LYS A 121 -5.42 -4.87 -8.96
N TYR A 122 -6.45 -4.26 -9.52
CA TYR A 122 -6.39 -3.56 -10.81
C TYR A 122 -6.41 -2.04 -10.65
N ALA A 123 -6.01 -1.52 -9.48
CA ALA A 123 -5.91 -0.08 -9.26
C ALA A 123 -4.90 0.54 -10.22
N ILE A 124 -5.28 1.68 -10.81
CA ILE A 124 -4.40 2.53 -11.63
C ILE A 124 -4.56 3.95 -11.12
N SER A 125 -3.44 4.62 -10.77
CA SER A 125 -3.46 6.02 -10.39
C SER A 125 -3.45 6.94 -11.61
N ILE A 126 -3.73 8.23 -11.39
CA ILE A 126 -3.62 9.26 -12.44
C ILE A 126 -2.19 9.31 -13.02
N ALA A 127 -1.17 9.06 -12.20
CA ALA A 127 0.23 8.99 -12.64
C ALA A 127 0.58 7.67 -13.35
N GLY A 128 -0.35 6.71 -13.43
CA GLY A 128 -0.15 5.41 -14.09
C GLY A 128 0.44 4.31 -13.21
N ALA A 129 0.58 4.53 -11.90
CA ALA A 129 0.98 3.48 -10.96
C ALA A 129 -0.04 2.35 -10.92
N ARG A 130 0.40 1.09 -10.68
CA ARG A 130 -0.42 -0.11 -10.91
C ARG A 130 -0.42 -1.08 -9.74
N GLY A 131 -1.58 -1.69 -9.55
CA GLY A 131 -1.79 -2.85 -8.68
C GLY A 131 -1.81 -2.52 -7.20
N TYR A 132 -1.68 -3.54 -6.38
CA TYR A 132 -1.81 -3.47 -4.92
C TYR A 132 -0.90 -2.42 -4.27
N MET A 133 0.38 -2.40 -4.64
CA MET A 133 1.40 -1.51 -4.08
C MET A 133 1.67 -0.28 -4.97
N GLN A 134 0.84 -0.03 -5.99
CA GLN A 134 0.93 1.14 -6.88
C GLN A 134 2.35 1.36 -7.44
N VAL A 135 2.90 0.31 -8.03
CA VAL A 135 4.24 0.34 -8.64
C VAL A 135 4.21 1.12 -9.95
N MET A 136 5.14 2.07 -10.12
CA MET A 136 5.28 2.83 -11.35
C MET A 136 5.85 1.97 -12.48
N PRO A 137 5.30 2.08 -13.73
CA PRO A 137 5.72 1.27 -14.86
C PRO A 137 7.19 1.37 -15.26
N PHE A 138 7.87 2.47 -14.98
CA PHE A 138 9.29 2.61 -15.30
C PHE A 138 10.17 1.56 -14.59
N TRP A 139 9.74 1.11 -13.40
CA TRP A 139 10.45 0.06 -12.67
C TRP A 139 10.57 -1.24 -13.47
N THR A 140 9.58 -1.59 -14.30
CA THR A 140 9.68 -2.81 -15.12
C THR A 140 10.80 -2.73 -16.14
N LYS A 141 11.13 -1.53 -16.63
CA LYS A 141 12.28 -1.31 -17.51
C LYS A 141 13.60 -1.22 -16.74
N ALA A 142 13.58 -0.59 -15.56
CA ALA A 142 14.78 -0.36 -14.77
C ALA A 142 15.37 -1.65 -14.19
N ILE A 143 14.50 -2.58 -13.70
CA ILE A 143 14.92 -3.76 -12.94
C ILE A 143 14.17 -5.06 -13.34
N GLY A 144 13.45 -5.09 -14.44
CA GLY A 144 12.67 -6.25 -14.88
C GLY A 144 12.72 -6.47 -16.39
N ASP A 145 11.68 -7.10 -16.91
CA ASP A 145 11.53 -7.50 -18.32
C ASP A 145 10.85 -6.44 -19.21
N GLY A 146 10.50 -5.28 -18.67
CA GLY A 146 9.79 -4.20 -19.37
C GLY A 146 8.28 -4.41 -19.52
N ASP A 147 7.72 -5.56 -19.16
CA ASP A 147 6.28 -5.80 -19.30
C ASP A 147 5.49 -5.19 -18.14
N ARG A 148 5.02 -3.98 -18.36
CA ARG A 148 4.18 -3.24 -17.40
C ARG A 148 2.83 -3.90 -17.09
N ARG A 149 2.35 -4.87 -17.90
CA ARG A 149 1.08 -5.60 -17.63
C ARG A 149 1.26 -6.55 -16.46
N ARG A 150 2.46 -7.08 -16.26
CA ARG A 150 2.79 -7.96 -15.15
C ARG A 150 2.64 -7.31 -13.77
N LEU A 151 2.59 -5.97 -13.69
CA LEU A 151 2.29 -5.27 -12.44
C LEU A 151 0.86 -5.49 -11.92
N PHE A 152 -0.02 -6.13 -12.68
CA PHE A 152 -1.32 -6.61 -12.19
C PHE A 152 -1.29 -8.06 -11.68
N HIS A 153 -0.18 -8.78 -11.88
CA HIS A 153 0.04 -10.05 -11.21
C HIS A 153 0.36 -9.81 -9.73
N MET A 154 -0.36 -10.49 -8.86
CA MET A 154 -0.25 -10.29 -7.40
C MET A 154 1.20 -10.44 -6.92
N GLN A 155 1.80 -11.60 -7.14
CA GLN A 155 3.17 -11.85 -6.70
C GLN A 155 4.16 -10.86 -7.30
N THR A 156 4.07 -10.59 -8.61
CA THR A 156 4.96 -9.63 -9.27
C THR A 156 4.84 -8.25 -8.65
N ASN A 157 3.62 -7.77 -8.42
CA ASN A 157 3.36 -6.46 -7.84
C ASN A 157 3.94 -6.31 -6.43
N LEU A 158 3.66 -7.29 -5.56
CA LEU A 158 4.16 -7.28 -4.18
C LEU A 158 5.69 -7.40 -4.15
N ARG A 159 6.28 -8.20 -5.02
CA ARG A 159 7.73 -8.33 -5.15
C ARG A 159 8.40 -7.02 -5.52
N TYR A 160 7.91 -6.35 -6.55
CA TYR A 160 8.40 -5.02 -6.92
C TYR A 160 8.24 -4.04 -5.76
N GLY A 161 7.02 -3.92 -5.22
CA GLY A 161 6.72 -2.96 -4.15
C GLY A 161 7.58 -3.17 -2.91
N CYS A 162 7.72 -4.41 -2.43
CA CYS A 162 8.56 -4.72 -1.27
C CYS A 162 10.04 -4.46 -1.55
N SER A 163 10.56 -4.84 -2.74
CA SER A 163 11.96 -4.59 -3.10
C SER A 163 12.28 -3.10 -3.21
N ILE A 164 11.36 -2.31 -3.79
CA ILE A 164 11.50 -0.85 -3.92
C ILE A 164 11.42 -0.18 -2.54
N LEU A 165 10.49 -0.60 -1.67
CA LEU A 165 10.40 -0.05 -0.32
C LEU A 165 11.68 -0.36 0.47
N ARG A 166 12.20 -1.58 0.37
CA ARG A 166 13.48 -1.95 1.01
C ARG A 166 14.63 -1.09 0.51
N LEU A 167 14.74 -0.91 -0.81
CA LEU A 167 15.73 -0.02 -1.40
C LEU A 167 15.66 1.39 -0.78
N TYR A 168 14.47 1.96 -0.69
CA TYR A 168 14.31 3.31 -0.12
C TYR A 168 14.63 3.38 1.37
N ILE A 169 14.31 2.33 2.14
CA ILE A 169 14.72 2.25 3.55
C ILE A 169 16.25 2.22 3.66
N ASP A 170 16.93 1.49 2.78
CA ASP A 170 18.39 1.43 2.77
C ASP A 170 19.02 2.78 2.34
N MET A 171 18.47 3.43 1.33
CA MET A 171 18.90 4.76 0.90
C MET A 171 18.71 5.83 1.97
N GLU A 172 17.66 5.72 2.78
CA GLU A 172 17.37 6.62 3.90
C GLU A 172 18.00 6.13 5.24
N ARG A 173 18.96 5.19 5.18
CA ARG A 173 19.70 4.66 6.33
C ARG A 173 18.81 4.12 7.46
N GLY A 174 17.69 3.50 7.10
CA GLY A 174 16.72 2.96 8.04
C GLY A 174 15.60 3.92 8.44
N ASP A 175 15.64 5.18 8.02
CA ASP A 175 14.54 6.12 8.28
C ASP A 175 13.31 5.76 7.45
N LEU A 176 12.39 5.02 8.09
CA LEU A 176 11.15 4.58 7.45
C LEU A 176 10.26 5.75 7.03
N TYR A 177 10.24 6.84 7.78
CA TYR A 177 9.40 7.99 7.47
C TYR A 177 9.82 8.65 6.14
N LEU A 178 11.12 8.89 5.98
CA LEU A 178 11.68 9.44 4.74
C LEU A 178 11.57 8.44 3.59
N ALA A 179 11.78 7.15 3.85
CA ALA A 179 11.61 6.08 2.86
C ALA A 179 10.19 5.99 2.30
N LEU A 180 9.17 6.07 3.16
CA LEU A 180 7.78 6.13 2.74
C LEU A 180 7.50 7.38 1.90
N GLY A 181 8.02 8.53 2.31
CA GLY A 181 7.91 9.74 1.51
C GLY A 181 8.56 9.60 0.12
N ARG A 182 9.72 8.94 0.03
CA ARG A 182 10.39 8.63 -1.23
C ARG A 182 9.57 7.64 -2.07
N TYR A 183 9.03 6.59 -1.44
CA TYR A 183 8.16 5.62 -2.11
C TYR A 183 6.98 6.28 -2.82
N ASN A 184 6.35 7.26 -2.21
CA ASN A 184 5.25 8.01 -2.81
C ASN A 184 5.69 9.17 -3.73
N GLY A 185 6.99 9.50 -3.78
CA GLY A 185 7.50 10.69 -4.49
C GLY A 185 7.23 12.01 -3.77
N SER A 186 6.95 11.97 -2.48
CA SER A 186 6.66 13.12 -1.62
C SER A 186 7.62 13.23 -0.43
N ARG A 187 8.90 12.87 -0.64
CA ARG A 187 9.93 12.89 0.41
C ARG A 187 9.91 14.22 1.18
N GLY A 188 9.90 14.12 2.51
CA GLY A 188 9.85 15.28 3.41
C GLY A 188 8.44 15.85 3.66
N LYS A 189 7.40 15.34 2.96
CA LYS A 189 6.01 15.74 3.22
C LYS A 189 5.33 14.74 4.15
N PRO A 190 4.56 15.20 5.18
CA PRO A 190 4.06 14.33 6.24
C PRO A 190 2.83 13.50 5.86
N GLN A 191 2.06 13.91 4.86
CA GLN A 191 0.74 13.35 4.60
C GLN A 191 0.78 11.84 4.33
N TYR A 192 1.65 11.42 3.41
CA TYR A 192 1.73 10.02 3.03
C TYR A 192 2.39 9.13 4.10
N PRO A 193 3.58 9.47 4.64
CA PRO A 193 4.15 8.67 5.72
C PRO A 193 3.22 8.52 6.91
N ASN A 194 2.55 9.58 7.34
CA ASN A 194 1.59 9.53 8.45
C ASN A 194 0.41 8.61 8.15
N ALA A 195 -0.12 8.66 6.92
CA ALA A 195 -1.22 7.77 6.51
C ALA A 195 -0.80 6.29 6.55
N VAL A 196 0.40 5.96 6.03
CA VAL A 196 0.90 4.57 6.03
C VAL A 196 1.19 4.10 7.46
N LEU A 197 1.84 4.91 8.29
CA LEU A 197 2.13 4.55 9.68
C LEU A 197 0.85 4.38 10.51
N ALA A 198 -0.15 5.23 10.31
CA ALA A 198 -1.45 5.09 10.95
C ALA A 198 -2.20 3.82 10.47
N ALA A 199 -2.06 3.47 9.19
CA ALA A 199 -2.60 2.23 8.66
C ALA A 199 -1.85 1.02 9.21
N TRP A 200 -0.53 1.06 9.26
CA TRP A 200 0.30 -0.02 9.82
C TRP A 200 -0.11 -0.39 11.23
N LYS A 201 -0.29 0.59 12.14
CA LYS A 201 -0.80 0.34 13.52
C LYS A 201 -2.07 -0.52 13.55
N LYS A 202 -2.93 -0.42 12.54
CA LYS A 202 -4.15 -1.26 12.43
C LYS A 202 -3.84 -2.69 11.98
N TRP A 203 -2.65 -2.96 11.45
CA TRP A 203 -2.21 -4.26 10.95
C TRP A 203 -1.11 -4.88 11.82
N GLU A 204 -0.71 -4.21 12.90
CA GLU A 204 0.18 -4.80 13.89
C GLU A 204 -0.44 -6.09 14.45
N PHE A 205 0.41 -7.09 14.59
CA PHE A 205 0.04 -8.38 15.16
C PHE A 205 0.91 -8.65 16.38
N HIS A 206 0.26 -8.77 17.50
CA HIS A 206 0.87 -9.19 18.75
C HIS A 206 0.33 -10.58 19.06
N PRO A 207 1.13 -11.66 18.90
CA PRO A 207 0.69 -12.98 19.31
C PRO A 207 0.34 -12.94 20.80
N ALA A 208 -0.80 -13.56 21.16
CA ALA A 208 -1.09 -13.82 22.56
C ALA A 208 0.05 -14.68 23.13
N GLY A 209 0.65 -14.26 24.25
CA GLY A 209 1.74 -14.95 24.91
C GLY A 209 1.34 -16.34 25.42
#